data_848cb692f9da626379ededb2bd242661
#
_entry.id   848cb692f9da626379ededb2bd242661
#
_cell.length_a   1.000
_cell.length_b   1.000
_cell.length_c   1.000
_cell.angle_alpha   90.00
_cell.angle_beta   90.00
_cell.angle_gamma   90.00
#
_symmetry.space_group_name_H-M   'P 1'
#
loop_
_entity.id
_entity.type
_entity.pdbx_description
1 polymer ?
#
loop_
_entity_poly.entity_id
_entity_poly.type
_entity_poly.pdbx_seq_one_letter_code
_entity_poly.pdbx_strand_id
1 'polypeptide(L)'
;DLHSFPTRRSSDLGNCFFGMIVILKLLENSFSLSTGESVLAGSLILSIMIIPFFVGSCIERIETVKEKFEKDSDSLGVTKEYFIRKIVFSETKFSIVTAFLLAFARATGETMAVMMVIGNSPLFPHLLTKAQTVPALIALEIGMSEVGSRHYSALFASAFVLLIAVLIINIILITKIGRASCRERV
;
A
#
# COMPACT_ATOMS: atom_id res chain seq x y z
N ASP A 1 22.97 18.21 0.76
CA ASP A 1 22.31 18.36 -0.55
C ASP A 1 20.80 18.09 -0.46
N LEU A 2 20.08 19.18 -0.18
CA LEU A 2 18.62 19.16 0.06
C LEU A 2 17.81 19.32 -1.26
N HIS A 3 18.43 19.17 -2.42
CA HIS A 3 17.82 19.53 -3.72
C HIS A 3 17.44 18.36 -4.65
N SER A 4 17.55 17.08 -4.23
CA SER A 4 17.26 15.96 -5.14
C SER A 4 15.88 15.30 -4.96
N PHE A 5 14.97 15.89 -4.19
CA PHE A 5 13.72 15.22 -3.78
C PHE A 5 12.42 15.50 -4.58
N PRO A 6 12.29 16.41 -5.56
CA PRO A 6 10.98 16.67 -6.15
C PRO A 6 10.65 15.95 -7.46
N THR A 7 11.59 15.37 -8.19
CA THR A 7 11.34 14.87 -9.54
C THR A 7 10.79 13.45 -9.67
N ARG A 8 10.97 12.61 -8.66
CA ARG A 8 10.46 11.21 -8.68
C ARG A 8 8.93 11.13 -8.55
N ARG A 9 8.31 12.05 -7.82
CA ARG A 9 6.89 11.98 -7.48
C ARG A 9 5.94 12.25 -8.65
N SER A 10 6.33 13.09 -9.59
CA SER A 10 5.52 13.42 -10.77
C SER A 10 5.60 12.34 -11.87
N SER A 11 6.75 11.71 -12.03
CA SER A 11 6.91 10.59 -12.97
C SER A 11 6.17 9.33 -12.50
N ASP A 12 6.10 9.08 -11.20
CA ASP A 12 5.40 7.93 -10.64
C ASP A 12 3.88 8.03 -10.85
N LEU A 13 3.30 9.23 -10.74
CA LEU A 13 1.88 9.47 -11.02
C LEU A 13 1.54 9.27 -12.50
N GLY A 14 2.38 9.77 -13.41
CA GLY A 14 2.18 9.59 -14.84
C GLY A 14 2.29 8.14 -15.29
N ASN A 15 3.27 7.41 -14.78
CA ASN A 15 3.45 6.00 -15.05
C ASN A 15 2.32 5.14 -14.46
N CYS A 16 1.80 5.52 -13.29
CA CYS A 16 0.66 4.84 -12.66
C CYS A 16 -0.63 5.03 -13.47
N PHE A 17 -0.88 6.24 -13.95
CA PHE A 17 -2.05 6.56 -14.77
C PHE A 17 -1.99 5.88 -16.16
N PHE A 18 -0.83 5.85 -16.78
CA PHE A 18 -0.61 5.13 -18.04
C PHE A 18 -0.75 3.61 -17.84
N GLY A 19 -0.18 3.07 -16.77
CA GLY A 19 -0.34 1.65 -16.40
C GLY A 19 -1.81 1.27 -16.19
N MET A 20 -2.59 2.15 -15.57
CA MET A 20 -4.03 1.95 -15.34
C MET A 20 -4.79 1.80 -16.67
N ILE A 21 -4.57 2.67 -17.65
CA ILE A 21 -5.23 2.61 -18.95
C ILE A 21 -4.85 1.33 -19.71
N VAL A 22 -3.56 0.95 -19.67
CA VAL A 22 -3.07 -0.26 -20.34
C VAL A 22 -3.66 -1.51 -19.72
N ILE A 23 -3.73 -1.58 -18.38
CA ILE A 23 -4.26 -2.75 -17.66
C ILE A 23 -5.76 -2.90 -17.91
N LEU A 24 -6.53 -1.82 -17.88
CA LEU A 24 -7.97 -1.86 -18.19
C LEU A 24 -8.21 -2.39 -19.60
N LYS A 25 -7.48 -1.92 -20.60
CA LYS A 25 -7.57 -2.42 -21.99
C LYS A 25 -7.16 -3.88 -22.12
N LEU A 26 -6.10 -4.31 -21.42
CA LEU A 26 -5.67 -5.71 -21.43
C LEU A 26 -6.73 -6.64 -20.81
N LEU A 27 -7.36 -6.24 -19.72
CA LEU A 27 -8.43 -6.99 -19.06
C LEU A 27 -9.70 -7.05 -19.91
N GLU A 28 -10.07 -5.94 -20.54
CA GLU A 28 -11.19 -5.88 -21.49
C GLU A 28 -11.01 -6.87 -22.66
N ASN A 29 -9.82 -6.89 -23.26
CA ASN A 29 -9.51 -7.80 -24.36
C ASN A 29 -9.38 -9.28 -23.93
N SER A 30 -8.87 -9.55 -22.71
CA SER A 30 -8.62 -10.93 -22.26
C SER A 30 -9.86 -11.62 -21.71
N PHE A 31 -10.77 -10.88 -21.06
CA PHE A 31 -11.94 -11.45 -20.39
C PHE A 31 -13.28 -11.08 -21.04
N SER A 32 -13.27 -10.41 -22.21
CA SER A 32 -14.48 -9.96 -22.92
C SER A 32 -15.47 -9.22 -22.00
N LEU A 33 -14.96 -8.46 -21.04
CA LEU A 33 -15.74 -7.65 -20.11
C LEU A 33 -16.23 -6.40 -20.85
N SER A 34 -17.49 -6.06 -20.70
CA SER A 34 -18.11 -4.92 -21.40
C SER A 34 -17.52 -3.54 -21.06
N THR A 35 -16.80 -3.39 -19.93
CA THR A 35 -16.21 -2.12 -19.47
C THR A 35 -14.83 -2.24 -18.82
N GLY A 36 -14.28 -3.46 -18.69
CA GLY A 36 -12.99 -3.68 -18.00
C GLY A 36 -13.00 -3.39 -16.48
N GLU A 37 -14.02 -2.68 -15.99
CA GLU A 37 -14.15 -2.32 -14.58
C GLU A 37 -14.54 -3.54 -13.76
N SER A 38 -13.65 -3.92 -12.82
CA SER A 38 -13.87 -5.11 -11.98
C SER A 38 -13.01 -5.03 -10.70
N VAL A 39 -13.38 -5.82 -9.71
CA VAL A 39 -12.59 -5.99 -8.48
C VAL A 39 -11.20 -6.49 -8.81
N LEU A 40 -11.06 -7.36 -9.81
CA LEU A 40 -9.78 -7.88 -10.27
C LEU A 40 -8.89 -6.77 -10.84
N ALA A 41 -9.45 -5.88 -11.67
CA ALA A 41 -8.73 -4.72 -12.19
C ALA A 41 -8.22 -3.81 -11.05
N GLY A 42 -9.10 -3.50 -10.08
CA GLY A 42 -8.76 -2.72 -8.91
C GLY A 42 -7.63 -3.33 -8.08
N SER A 43 -7.67 -4.65 -7.85
CA SER A 43 -6.63 -5.35 -7.09
C SER A 43 -5.28 -5.38 -7.81
N LEU A 44 -5.26 -5.55 -9.12
CA LEU A 44 -4.03 -5.52 -9.92
C LEU A 44 -3.36 -4.14 -9.90
N ILE A 45 -4.15 -3.08 -10.09
CA ILE A 45 -3.64 -1.71 -10.07
C ILE A 45 -3.10 -1.38 -8.68
N LEU A 46 -3.83 -1.74 -7.62
CA LEU A 46 -3.39 -1.55 -6.25
C LEU A 46 -2.06 -2.27 -5.99
N SER A 47 -1.92 -3.51 -6.46
CA SER A 47 -0.69 -4.30 -6.33
C SER A 47 0.49 -3.64 -7.03
N ILE A 48 0.32 -3.19 -8.27
CA ILE A 48 1.37 -2.51 -9.03
C ILE A 48 1.81 -1.20 -8.38
N MET A 49 0.88 -0.50 -7.74
CA MET A 49 1.17 0.75 -7.05
C MET A 49 1.88 0.54 -5.71
N ILE A 50 1.58 -0.55 -5.00
CA ILE A 50 2.13 -0.85 -3.69
C ILE A 50 3.52 -1.50 -3.78
N ILE A 51 3.76 -2.37 -4.77
CA ILE A 51 5.03 -3.07 -4.94
C ILE A 51 6.25 -2.13 -4.95
N PRO A 52 6.31 -1.05 -5.76
CA PRO A 52 7.46 -0.17 -5.78
C PRO A 52 7.67 0.55 -4.44
N PHE A 53 6.60 0.90 -3.75
CA PHE A 53 6.68 1.50 -2.42
C PHE A 53 7.25 0.53 -1.39
N PHE A 54 6.77 -0.72 -1.39
CA PHE A 54 7.27 -1.78 -0.51
C PHE A 54 8.74 -2.09 -0.78
N VAL A 55 9.11 -2.29 -2.04
CA VAL A 55 10.49 -2.57 -2.45
C VAL A 55 11.42 -1.41 -2.09
N GLY A 56 11.01 -0.17 -2.34
CA GLY A 56 11.79 1.02 -1.97
C GLY A 56 12.06 1.09 -0.47
N SER A 57 11.04 0.84 0.35
CA SER A 57 11.18 0.81 1.81
C SER A 57 12.09 -0.33 2.29
N CYS A 58 12.07 -1.48 1.63
CA CYS A 58 12.97 -2.59 1.94
C CYS A 58 14.42 -2.27 1.59
N ILE A 59 14.67 -1.69 0.41
CA ILE A 59 16.01 -1.31 -0.04
C ILE A 59 16.65 -0.30 0.92
N GLU A 60 15.93 0.77 1.25
CA GLU A 60 16.40 1.79 2.18
C GLU A 60 16.84 1.21 3.53
N ARG A 61 16.08 0.24 4.04
CA ARG A 61 16.43 -0.44 5.31
C ARG A 61 17.65 -1.35 5.17
N ILE A 62 17.75 -2.08 4.08
CA ILE A 62 18.90 -2.95 3.81
C ILE A 62 20.18 -2.11 3.67
N GLU A 63 20.12 -1.00 2.94
CA GLU A 63 21.25 -0.08 2.78
C GLU A 63 21.70 0.52 4.13
N THR A 64 20.75 0.97 4.94
CA THR A 64 21.05 1.51 6.28
C THR A 64 21.78 0.48 7.16
N VAL A 65 21.33 -0.78 7.16
CA VAL A 65 21.98 -1.85 7.94
C VAL A 65 23.33 -2.19 7.35
N LYS A 66 23.44 -2.24 6.02
CA LYS A 66 24.70 -2.52 5.34
C LYS A 66 25.75 -1.47 5.68
N GLU A 67 25.47 -0.19 5.53
CA GLU A 67 26.38 0.90 5.86
C GLU A 67 26.84 0.89 7.32
N LYS A 68 25.95 0.53 8.23
CA LYS A 68 26.23 0.46 9.66
C LYS A 68 27.25 -0.61 10.02
N PHE A 69 27.14 -1.80 9.40
CA PHE A 69 27.94 -2.97 9.78
C PHE A 69 29.06 -3.32 8.79
N GLU A 70 29.13 -2.69 7.61
CA GLU A 70 30.11 -2.98 6.57
C GLU A 70 31.55 -2.74 7.07
N LYS A 71 31.80 -1.60 7.70
CA LYS A 71 33.13 -1.24 8.23
C LYS A 71 33.61 -2.20 9.32
N ASP A 72 32.71 -2.60 10.20
CA ASP A 72 33.03 -3.53 11.29
C ASP A 72 33.30 -4.94 10.75
N SER A 73 32.54 -5.36 9.75
CA SER A 73 32.69 -6.64 9.07
C SER A 73 34.01 -6.74 8.31
N ASP A 74 34.40 -5.67 7.62
CA ASP A 74 35.66 -5.63 6.87
C ASP A 74 36.87 -5.66 7.81
N SER A 75 36.79 -5.01 8.97
CA SER A 75 37.85 -5.04 9.98
C SER A 75 38.04 -6.41 10.64
N LEU A 76 36.97 -7.21 10.70
CA LEU A 76 36.97 -8.60 11.22
C LEU A 76 37.34 -9.64 10.16
N GLY A 77 37.54 -9.25 8.90
CA GLY A 77 37.87 -10.17 7.81
C GLY A 77 36.73 -11.15 7.45
N VAL A 78 35.48 -10.77 7.72
CA VAL A 78 34.30 -11.60 7.44
C VAL A 78 34.05 -11.64 5.94
N THR A 79 33.76 -12.83 5.38
CA THR A 79 33.43 -12.97 3.97
C THR A 79 32.12 -12.26 3.63
N LYS A 80 32.03 -11.60 2.45
CA LYS A 80 30.84 -10.84 2.00
C LYS A 80 29.58 -11.70 1.98
N GLU A 81 29.69 -12.97 1.66
CA GLU A 81 28.55 -13.89 1.63
C GLU A 81 27.99 -14.16 3.04
N TYR A 82 28.85 -14.39 4.01
CA TYR A 82 28.47 -14.55 5.41
C TYR A 82 27.85 -13.27 5.97
N PHE A 83 28.44 -12.12 5.67
CA PHE A 83 27.94 -10.81 6.06
C PHE A 83 26.49 -10.60 5.59
N ILE A 84 26.21 -10.80 4.30
CA ILE A 84 24.88 -10.60 3.72
C ILE A 84 23.87 -11.59 4.31
N ARG A 85 24.19 -12.88 4.33
CA ARG A 85 23.24 -13.94 4.74
C ARG A 85 22.97 -13.96 6.24
N LYS A 86 23.98 -13.72 7.05
CA LYS A 86 23.87 -13.92 8.50
C LYS A 86 23.63 -12.62 9.25
N ILE A 87 24.27 -11.51 8.86
CA ILE A 87 24.18 -10.24 9.55
C ILE A 87 23.07 -9.39 8.95
N VAL A 88 23.16 -9.05 7.66
CA VAL A 88 22.21 -8.14 7.02
C VAL A 88 20.79 -8.72 7.01
N PHE A 89 20.63 -9.97 6.59
CA PHE A 89 19.31 -10.60 6.52
C PHE A 89 18.68 -10.82 7.90
N SER A 90 19.47 -11.16 8.91
CA SER A 90 18.96 -11.31 10.28
C SER A 90 18.46 -10.00 10.88
N GLU A 91 19.20 -8.92 10.69
CA GLU A 91 18.86 -7.59 11.18
C GLU A 91 17.70 -6.94 10.40
N THR A 92 17.57 -7.27 9.09
CA THR A 92 16.55 -6.63 8.24
C THR A 92 15.20 -7.32 8.28
N LYS A 93 15.09 -8.56 8.75
CA LYS A 93 13.82 -9.32 8.74
C LYS A 93 12.65 -8.58 9.41
N PHE A 94 12.87 -7.92 10.54
CA PHE A 94 11.83 -7.13 11.23
C PHE A 94 11.51 -5.83 10.48
N SER A 95 12.51 -5.21 9.88
CA SER A 95 12.31 -4.02 9.07
C SER A 95 11.50 -4.32 7.81
N ILE A 96 11.68 -5.50 7.20
CA ILE A 96 10.87 -5.97 6.07
C ILE A 96 9.40 -6.15 6.48
N VAL A 97 9.15 -6.75 7.65
CA VAL A 97 7.78 -6.86 8.17
C VAL A 97 7.18 -5.47 8.40
N THR A 98 7.94 -4.54 8.95
CA THR A 98 7.50 -3.15 9.14
C THR A 98 7.18 -2.47 7.80
N ALA A 99 8.03 -2.64 6.79
CA ALA A 99 7.80 -2.12 5.44
C ALA A 99 6.52 -2.70 4.81
N PHE A 100 6.28 -4.01 4.98
CA PHE A 100 5.05 -4.66 4.53
C PHE A 100 3.80 -4.06 5.19
N LEU A 101 3.84 -3.85 6.50
CA LEU A 101 2.73 -3.28 7.24
C LEU A 101 2.46 -1.82 6.86
N LEU A 102 3.53 -1.06 6.60
CA LEU A 102 3.41 0.32 6.12
C LEU A 102 2.79 0.36 4.71
N ALA A 103 3.19 -0.55 3.83
CA ALA A 103 2.61 -0.71 2.50
C ALA A 103 1.13 -1.12 2.57
N PHE A 104 0.77 -2.01 3.49
CA PHE A 104 -0.62 -2.41 3.72
C PHE A 104 -1.47 -1.26 4.27
N ALA A 105 -0.95 -0.50 5.25
CA ALA A 105 -1.64 0.68 5.77
C ALA A 105 -1.89 1.73 4.68
N ARG A 106 -0.93 1.91 3.75
CA ARG A 106 -1.09 2.76 2.57
C ARG A 106 -2.19 2.23 1.64
N ALA A 107 -2.20 0.91 1.38
CA ALA A 107 -3.20 0.26 0.55
C ALA A 107 -4.64 0.47 1.05
N THR A 108 -4.83 0.41 2.36
CA THR A 108 -6.16 0.64 2.97
C THR A 108 -6.67 2.07 2.84
N GLY A 109 -5.77 3.04 2.65
CA GLY A 109 -6.10 4.45 2.41
C GLY A 109 -6.27 4.83 0.94
N GLU A 110 -5.96 3.94 0.00
CA GLU A 110 -6.03 4.25 -1.42
C GLU A 110 -7.48 4.25 -1.91
N THR A 111 -8.00 5.43 -2.17
CA THR A 111 -9.39 5.64 -2.60
C THR A 111 -9.49 5.96 -4.08
N MET A 112 -8.65 6.89 -4.57
CA MET A 112 -8.79 7.48 -5.91
C MET A 112 -8.55 6.48 -7.04
N ALA A 113 -7.44 5.71 -6.97
CA ALA A 113 -7.11 4.75 -8.01
C ALA A 113 -8.14 3.60 -8.06
N VAL A 114 -8.56 3.12 -6.88
CA VAL A 114 -9.57 2.06 -6.78
C VAL A 114 -10.94 2.54 -7.26
N MET A 115 -11.36 3.76 -6.89
CA MET A 115 -12.63 4.34 -7.30
C MET A 115 -12.77 4.46 -8.82
N MET A 116 -11.67 4.77 -9.53
CA MET A 116 -11.67 4.91 -10.99
C MET A 116 -11.78 3.59 -11.74
N VAL A 117 -11.50 2.46 -11.10
CA VAL A 117 -11.32 1.17 -11.78
C VAL A 117 -12.33 0.10 -11.35
N ILE A 118 -12.90 0.24 -10.15
CA ILE A 118 -13.78 -0.79 -9.59
C ILE A 118 -15.23 -0.70 -10.09
N GLY A 119 -15.60 0.42 -10.73
CA GLY A 119 -16.90 0.65 -11.36
C GLY A 119 -18.01 1.15 -10.43
N ASN A 120 -17.71 1.41 -9.16
CA ASN A 120 -18.58 2.08 -8.16
C ASN A 120 -20.06 1.64 -8.16
N SER A 121 -20.32 0.36 -8.30
CA SER A 121 -21.67 -0.20 -8.29
C SER A 121 -21.95 -0.90 -6.96
N PRO A 122 -23.11 -0.66 -6.31
CA PRO A 122 -23.48 -1.26 -5.02
C PRO A 122 -23.95 -2.72 -5.22
N LEU A 123 -23.11 -3.53 -5.86
CA LEU A 123 -23.35 -4.96 -6.08
C LEU A 123 -22.47 -5.79 -5.15
N PHE A 124 -22.89 -7.04 -4.90
CA PHE A 124 -22.04 -7.97 -4.15
C PHE A 124 -20.71 -8.19 -4.90
N PRO A 125 -19.56 -8.07 -4.21
CA PRO A 125 -18.27 -8.17 -4.86
C PRO A 125 -17.97 -9.59 -5.34
N HIS A 126 -17.98 -9.78 -6.65
CA HIS A 126 -17.39 -10.93 -7.33
C HIS A 126 -16.11 -10.47 -8.06
N LEU A 127 -15.17 -11.37 -8.32
CA LEU A 127 -13.87 -11.03 -8.91
C LEU A 127 -13.99 -10.29 -10.26
N LEU A 128 -14.98 -10.61 -11.05
CA LEU A 128 -15.19 -10.05 -12.40
C LEU A 128 -16.35 -9.04 -12.46
N THR A 129 -16.99 -8.73 -11.34
CA THR A 129 -18.08 -7.74 -11.29
C THR A 129 -17.60 -6.41 -10.73
N LYS A 130 -18.38 -5.38 -11.03
CA LYS A 130 -18.20 -4.06 -10.41
C LYS A 130 -18.53 -4.15 -8.92
N ALA A 131 -17.83 -3.37 -8.12
CA ALA A 131 -18.08 -3.26 -6.69
C ALA A 131 -17.89 -1.82 -6.25
N GLN A 132 -18.20 -1.52 -4.99
CA GLN A 132 -17.97 -0.22 -4.39
C GLN A 132 -17.21 -0.40 -3.07
N THR A 133 -16.14 0.35 -2.89
CA THR A 133 -15.43 0.39 -1.61
C THR A 133 -16.03 1.43 -0.69
N VAL A 134 -15.98 1.22 0.62
CA VAL A 134 -16.53 2.17 1.60
C VAL A 134 -15.91 3.57 1.46
N PRO A 135 -14.60 3.73 1.29
CA PRO A 135 -14.01 5.05 1.05
C PRO A 135 -14.51 5.71 -0.25
N ALA A 136 -14.72 4.91 -1.32
CA ALA A 136 -15.24 5.42 -2.59
C ALA A 136 -16.71 5.87 -2.45
N LEU A 137 -17.53 5.10 -1.74
CA LEU A 137 -18.90 5.46 -1.42
C LEU A 137 -18.97 6.83 -0.72
N ILE A 138 -18.17 7.02 0.33
CA ILE A 138 -18.12 8.27 1.08
C ILE A 138 -17.68 9.42 0.18
N ALA A 139 -16.62 9.22 -0.61
CA ALA A 139 -16.08 10.26 -1.49
C ALA A 139 -17.07 10.72 -2.57
N LEU A 140 -17.86 9.79 -3.13
CA LEU A 140 -18.85 10.10 -4.18
C LEU A 140 -20.13 10.71 -3.63
N GLU A 141 -20.63 10.24 -2.52
CA GLU A 141 -21.98 10.57 -2.06
C GLU A 141 -22.01 11.74 -1.06
N ILE A 142 -20.89 12.04 -0.38
CA ILE A 142 -20.84 13.12 0.61
C ILE A 142 -21.17 14.50 0.01
N GLY A 143 -20.77 14.74 -1.24
CA GLY A 143 -21.02 15.99 -1.94
C GLY A 143 -22.45 16.14 -2.49
N MET A 144 -23.18 15.02 -2.60
CA MET A 144 -24.54 14.97 -3.16
C MET A 144 -25.63 14.83 -2.09
N SER A 145 -25.24 14.47 -0.86
CA SER A 145 -26.19 14.26 0.22
C SER A 145 -26.55 15.57 0.94
N GLU A 146 -27.83 15.78 1.19
CA GLU A 146 -28.31 16.94 1.95
C GLU A 146 -27.89 16.85 3.41
N VAL A 147 -27.35 17.96 3.92
CA VAL A 147 -26.91 18.09 5.32
C VAL A 147 -28.11 17.86 6.25
N GLY A 148 -27.98 16.92 7.20
CA GLY A 148 -29.07 16.59 8.13
C GLY A 148 -30.00 15.47 7.66
N SER A 149 -29.83 14.93 6.44
CA SER A 149 -30.56 13.75 5.99
C SER A 149 -30.11 12.48 6.69
N ARG A 150 -30.96 11.46 6.72
CA ARG A 150 -30.60 10.14 7.26
C ARG A 150 -29.43 9.52 6.49
N HIS A 151 -29.39 9.77 5.18
CA HIS A 151 -28.32 9.31 4.31
C HIS A 151 -26.97 9.94 4.67
N TYR A 152 -26.95 11.25 4.89
CA TYR A 152 -25.77 11.99 5.37
C TYR A 152 -25.25 11.44 6.69
N SER A 153 -26.13 11.17 7.65
CA SER A 153 -25.75 10.59 8.94
C SER A 153 -25.21 9.16 8.80
N ALA A 154 -25.74 8.37 7.87
CA ALA A 154 -25.26 7.02 7.58
C ALA A 154 -23.84 7.03 6.95
N LEU A 155 -23.54 7.98 6.07
CA LEU A 155 -22.21 8.17 5.49
C LEU A 155 -21.18 8.51 6.58
N PHE A 156 -21.51 9.41 7.50
CA PHE A 156 -20.63 9.71 8.62
C PHE A 156 -20.41 8.52 9.56
N ALA A 157 -21.46 7.76 9.83
CA ALA A 157 -21.34 6.54 10.61
C ALA A 157 -20.41 5.51 9.94
N SER A 158 -20.52 5.33 8.62
CA SER A 158 -19.64 4.42 7.85
C SER A 158 -18.19 4.90 7.85
N ALA A 159 -17.97 6.23 7.72
CA ALA A 159 -16.63 6.82 7.81
C ALA A 159 -16.01 6.62 9.20
N PHE A 160 -16.81 6.78 10.26
CA PHE A 160 -16.35 6.57 11.63
C PHE A 160 -15.98 5.11 11.91
N VAL A 161 -16.78 4.17 11.44
CA VAL A 161 -16.48 2.73 11.54
C VAL A 161 -15.19 2.38 10.80
N LEU A 162 -15.02 2.92 9.59
CA LEU A 162 -13.80 2.70 8.80
C LEU A 162 -12.57 3.29 9.50
N LEU A 163 -12.68 4.48 10.05
CA LEU A 163 -11.60 5.14 10.81
C LEU A 163 -11.19 4.29 12.02
N ILE A 164 -12.15 3.81 12.80
CA ILE A 164 -11.88 2.93 13.94
C ILE A 164 -11.21 1.63 13.48
N ALA A 165 -11.70 1.00 12.41
CA ALA A 165 -11.13 -0.25 11.90
C ALA A 165 -9.66 -0.06 11.48
N VAL A 166 -9.36 0.99 10.72
CA VAL A 166 -7.99 1.32 10.28
C VAL A 166 -7.09 1.64 11.47
N LEU A 167 -7.61 2.38 12.46
CA LEU A 167 -6.86 2.73 13.67
C LEU A 167 -6.54 1.49 14.51
N ILE A 168 -7.48 0.58 14.70
CA ILE A 168 -7.27 -0.69 15.41
C ILE A 168 -6.20 -1.52 14.69
N ILE A 169 -6.30 -1.68 13.38
CA ILE A 169 -5.30 -2.40 12.59
C ILE A 169 -3.92 -1.78 12.79
N ASN A 170 -3.77 -0.47 12.67
CA ASN A 170 -2.51 0.23 12.83
C ASN A 170 -1.93 0.07 14.25
N ILE A 171 -2.75 0.18 15.30
CA ILE A 171 -2.31 -0.03 16.68
C ILE A 171 -1.81 -1.47 16.88
N ILE A 172 -2.55 -2.47 16.39
CA ILE A 172 -2.14 -3.88 16.48
C ILE A 172 -0.78 -4.09 15.78
N LEU A 173 -0.61 -3.50 14.61
CA LEU A 173 0.62 -3.57 13.84
C LEU A 173 1.80 -2.95 14.59
N ILE A 174 1.64 -1.73 15.10
CA ILE A 174 2.68 -0.99 15.85
C ILE A 174 3.05 -1.74 17.13
N THR A 175 2.09 -2.25 17.87
CA THR A 175 2.35 -2.99 19.14
C THR A 175 3.05 -4.32 18.91
N LYS A 176 2.72 -5.02 17.82
CA LYS A 176 3.43 -6.27 17.44
C LYS A 176 4.86 -6.00 17.01
N ILE A 177 5.10 -4.95 16.24
CA ILE A 177 6.43 -4.55 15.77
C ILE A 177 7.29 -4.03 16.91
N GLY A 178 6.74 -3.14 17.75
CA GLY A 178 7.46 -2.56 18.89
C GLY A 178 7.98 -3.64 19.85
N ARG A 179 7.19 -4.68 20.13
CA ARG A 179 7.61 -5.81 20.96
C ARG A 179 8.71 -6.66 20.30
N ALA A 180 8.68 -6.80 18.98
CA ALA A 180 9.70 -7.54 18.26
C ALA A 180 11.04 -6.80 18.24
N SER A 181 11.02 -5.46 18.06
CA SER A 181 12.22 -4.62 18.07
C SER A 181 12.87 -4.50 19.47
N CYS A 182 12.08 -4.49 20.54
CA CYS A 182 12.62 -4.46 21.93
C CYS A 182 13.28 -5.79 22.31
N ARG A 183 12.87 -6.92 21.75
CA ARG A 183 13.43 -8.25 22.06
C ARG A 183 14.82 -8.48 21.46
N GLU A 184 15.21 -7.72 20.44
CA GLU A 184 16.54 -7.82 19.80
C GLU A 184 17.60 -6.91 20.44
N ARG A 185 17.22 -6.01 21.37
CA ARG A 185 18.18 -5.12 22.07
C ARG A 185 18.65 -5.65 23.42
N VAL A 186 18.25 -6.85 23.83
CA VAL A 186 18.73 -7.58 24.99
C VAL A 186 19.49 -8.81 24.52
#